data_400d347be9ee7bfe63e7a49394fa1437
#
_entry.id   400d347be9ee7bfe63e7a49394fa1437
#
_cell.length_a   1.000
_cell.length_b   1.000
_cell.length_c   1.000
_cell.angle_alpha   90.00
_cell.angle_beta   90.00
_cell.angle_gamma   90.00
#
_symmetry.space_group_name_H-M   'P 1'
#
loop_
_entity.id
_entity.type
_entity.pdbx_description
1 polymer ?
#
loop_
_entity_poly.entity_id
_entity_poly.type
_entity_poly.pdbx_seq_one_letter_code
_entity_poly.pdbx_strand_id
1 'polypeptide(L)'
;MKKLLFFMILMIGVGVTSCKKEDVDPAAVAGNVAKQYYQYLLDGKYEEFVDGHYQPDSIPGVYREQLITNAKMFVGLQKEVHQGMVKVDVAKASADTANYVANVFLNIAYGDSTTEEVVVPMVLVDGNWMMK
;
A
#
# COMPACT_ATOMS: atom_id res chain seq x y z
N MET A 1 -32.20 45.49 -21.72
CA MET A 1 -30.90 46.03 -21.35
C MET A 1 -30.54 45.76 -19.91
N LYS A 2 -31.45 45.74 -18.99
CA LYS A 2 -31.17 45.40 -17.59
C LYS A 2 -30.93 43.90 -17.36
N LYS A 3 -31.24 43.06 -18.32
CA LYS A 3 -31.06 41.62 -18.22
C LYS A 3 -29.64 41.15 -18.49
N LEU A 4 -28.82 41.97 -19.12
CA LEU A 4 -27.43 41.66 -19.41
C LEU A 4 -26.51 41.85 -18.20
N LEU A 5 -26.88 42.75 -17.30
CA LEU A 5 -26.14 43.02 -16.08
C LEU A 5 -26.34 41.91 -15.06
N PHE A 6 -27.45 41.22 -15.11
CA PHE A 6 -27.76 40.14 -14.18
C PHE A 6 -26.99 38.87 -14.50
N PHE A 7 -26.60 38.69 -15.75
CA PHE A 7 -25.87 37.50 -16.20
C PHE A 7 -24.41 37.57 -15.82
N MET A 8 -23.87 38.74 -15.59
CA MET A 8 -22.46 38.93 -15.29
C MET A 8 -22.11 38.63 -13.82
N ILE A 9 -23.11 38.72 -12.96
CA ILE A 9 -22.90 38.50 -11.52
C ILE A 9 -22.91 37.02 -11.17
N LEU A 10 -23.50 36.20 -12.03
CA LEU A 10 -23.60 34.77 -11.77
C LEU A 10 -22.29 33.98 -12.07
N MET A 11 -21.38 34.63 -12.80
CA MET A 11 -20.13 33.95 -13.18
C MET A 11 -19.00 34.09 -12.18
N ILE A 12 -19.16 34.90 -11.16
CA ILE A 12 -18.10 35.13 -10.17
C ILE A 12 -18.13 34.10 -9.03
N GLY A 13 -19.22 33.34 -8.92
CA GLY A 13 -19.38 32.38 -7.82
C GLY A 13 -18.70 31.02 -8.03
N VAL A 14 -18.18 30.73 -9.20
CA VAL A 14 -17.73 29.37 -9.53
C VAL A 14 -16.24 29.16 -9.35
N GLY A 15 -15.48 30.23 -9.10
CA GLY A 15 -14.02 30.12 -9.04
C GLY A 15 -13.42 29.74 -7.68
N VAL A 16 -14.22 29.62 -6.63
CA VAL A 16 -13.68 29.57 -5.26
C VAL A 16 -13.66 28.17 -4.66
N THR A 17 -14.23 27.17 -5.32
CA THR A 17 -14.36 25.83 -4.76
C THR A 17 -13.30 24.85 -5.20
N SER A 18 -12.32 25.25 -5.99
CA SER A 18 -11.35 24.33 -6.57
C SER A 18 -10.02 24.24 -5.81
N CYS A 19 -9.87 24.86 -4.65
CA CYS A 19 -8.60 24.93 -3.93
C CYS A 19 -8.57 24.16 -2.63
N LYS A 20 -9.44 23.17 -2.41
CA LYS A 20 -9.29 22.26 -1.26
C LYS A 20 -8.31 21.19 -1.64
N LYS A 21 -7.11 21.25 -1.09
CA LYS A 21 -6.22 20.11 -1.04
C LYS A 21 -6.91 19.05 -0.17
N GLU A 22 -7.18 17.92 -0.77
CA GLU A 22 -7.62 16.78 0.02
C GLU A 22 -6.47 16.38 0.94
N ASP A 23 -6.74 16.37 2.24
CA ASP A 23 -5.80 15.82 3.20
C ASP A 23 -5.74 14.32 2.98
N VAL A 24 -4.59 13.84 2.51
CA VAL A 24 -4.37 12.42 2.30
C VAL A 24 -4.13 11.78 3.66
N ASP A 25 -4.96 10.80 4.02
CA ASP A 25 -4.79 10.05 5.27
C ASP A 25 -3.53 9.19 5.19
N PRO A 26 -2.53 9.42 6.05
CA PRO A 26 -1.30 8.62 6.04
C PRO A 26 -1.54 7.12 6.23
N ALA A 27 -2.53 6.75 7.04
CA ALA A 27 -2.88 5.35 7.24
C ALA A 27 -3.40 4.70 5.95
N ALA A 28 -4.23 5.42 5.19
CA ALA A 28 -4.72 4.93 3.91
C ALA A 28 -3.59 4.75 2.91
N VAL A 29 -2.63 5.67 2.87
CA VAL A 29 -1.45 5.56 1.99
C VAL A 29 -0.61 4.35 2.38
N ALA A 30 -0.30 4.19 3.67
CA ALA A 30 0.46 3.03 4.16
C ALA A 30 -0.25 1.72 3.81
N GLY A 31 -1.57 1.68 3.98
CA GLY A 31 -2.38 0.51 3.64
C GLY A 31 -2.27 0.15 2.15
N ASN A 32 -2.39 1.13 1.28
CA ASN A 32 -2.29 0.91 -0.16
C ASN A 32 -0.89 0.46 -0.58
N VAL A 33 0.14 0.99 0.04
CA VAL A 33 1.53 0.60 -0.23
C VAL A 33 1.78 -0.84 0.21
N ALA A 34 1.36 -1.22 1.42
CA ALA A 34 1.49 -2.59 1.92
C ALA A 34 0.75 -3.58 1.02
N LYS A 35 -0.47 -3.23 0.63
CA LYS A 35 -1.27 -4.04 -0.29
C LYS A 35 -0.54 -4.24 -1.62
N GLN A 36 0.06 -3.19 -2.17
CA GLN A 36 0.79 -3.28 -3.43
C GLN A 36 1.99 -4.22 -3.33
N TYR A 37 2.74 -4.16 -2.24
CA TYR A 37 3.88 -5.07 -2.04
C TYR A 37 3.42 -6.52 -1.93
N TYR A 38 2.35 -6.80 -1.22
CA TYR A 38 1.80 -8.16 -1.14
C TYR A 38 1.20 -8.60 -2.47
N GLN A 39 0.66 -7.67 -3.25
CA GLN A 39 0.20 -7.98 -4.61
C GLN A 39 1.36 -8.47 -5.49
N TYR A 40 2.56 -7.93 -5.29
CA TYR A 40 3.74 -8.42 -5.99
C TYR A 40 4.01 -9.91 -5.71
N LEU A 41 3.76 -10.38 -4.48
CA LEU A 41 3.86 -11.82 -4.18
C LEU A 41 2.88 -12.63 -5.00
N LEU A 42 1.64 -12.18 -5.11
CA LEU A 42 0.61 -12.87 -5.89
C LEU A 42 0.97 -12.90 -7.38
N ASP A 43 1.59 -11.85 -7.87
CA ASP A 43 1.94 -11.68 -9.28
C ASP A 43 3.27 -12.34 -9.64
N GLY A 44 3.96 -12.95 -8.69
CA GLY A 44 5.27 -13.57 -8.91
C GLY A 44 6.41 -12.58 -9.03
N LYS A 45 6.21 -11.35 -8.62
CA LYS A 45 7.22 -10.28 -8.60
C LYS A 45 7.97 -10.25 -7.27
N TYR A 46 8.77 -11.28 -7.04
CA TYR A 46 9.43 -11.49 -5.74
C TYR A 46 10.52 -10.46 -5.47
N GLU A 47 11.20 -9.99 -6.49
CA GLU A 47 12.24 -8.97 -6.34
C GLU A 47 11.65 -7.65 -5.84
N GLU A 48 10.54 -7.22 -6.44
CA GLU A 48 9.84 -6.01 -6.05
C GLU A 48 9.32 -6.10 -4.62
N PHE A 49 8.86 -7.28 -4.20
CA PHE A 49 8.43 -7.51 -2.83
C PHE A 49 9.61 -7.37 -1.84
N VAL A 50 10.73 -7.98 -2.15
CA VAL A 50 11.94 -7.91 -1.31
C VAL A 50 12.46 -6.47 -1.24
N ASP A 51 12.50 -5.78 -2.37
CA ASP A 51 12.99 -4.41 -2.45
C ASP A 51 12.04 -3.39 -1.77
N GLY A 52 10.82 -3.79 -1.46
CA GLY A 52 9.88 -2.99 -0.67
C GLY A 52 10.17 -2.94 0.83
N HIS A 53 11.14 -3.72 1.30
CA HIS A 53 11.56 -3.70 2.70
C HIS A 53 12.64 -2.65 2.93
N TYR A 54 12.54 -1.96 4.05
CA TYR A 54 13.53 -0.97 4.45
C TYR A 54 14.84 -1.65 4.83
N GLN A 55 15.91 -1.22 4.18
CA GLN A 55 17.27 -1.68 4.45
C GLN A 55 18.12 -0.45 4.73
N PRO A 56 18.48 -0.17 6.01
CA PRO A 56 19.28 1.00 6.34
C PRO A 56 20.67 0.96 5.73
N ASP A 57 21.22 -0.23 5.52
CA ASP A 57 22.50 -0.48 4.88
C ASP A 57 22.30 -1.32 3.63
N SER A 58 23.23 -1.20 2.67
CA SER A 58 23.23 -2.07 1.51
C SER A 58 23.38 -3.53 1.94
N ILE A 59 22.45 -4.38 1.51
CA ILE A 59 22.55 -5.81 1.80
C ILE A 59 23.41 -6.49 0.74
N PRO A 60 24.22 -7.50 1.13
CA PRO A 60 24.95 -8.30 0.16
C PRO A 60 24.02 -8.96 -0.86
N GLY A 61 24.47 -9.09 -2.10
CA GLY A 61 23.69 -9.73 -3.16
C GLY A 61 23.24 -11.15 -2.83
N VAL A 62 24.09 -11.91 -2.13
CA VAL A 62 23.77 -13.27 -1.67
C VAL A 62 22.59 -13.26 -0.69
N TYR A 63 22.55 -12.30 0.22
CA TYR A 63 21.46 -12.17 1.19
C TYR A 63 20.15 -11.77 0.48
N ARG A 64 20.21 -10.84 -0.47
CA ARG A 64 19.04 -10.45 -1.26
C ARG A 64 18.48 -11.64 -2.03
N GLU A 65 19.32 -12.43 -2.66
CA GLU A 65 18.91 -13.65 -3.36
C GLU A 65 18.24 -14.64 -2.42
N GLN A 66 18.75 -14.77 -1.18
CA GLN A 66 18.13 -15.62 -0.18
C GLN A 66 16.72 -15.14 0.19
N LEU A 67 16.53 -13.84 0.33
CA LEU A 67 15.21 -13.25 0.62
C LEU A 67 14.24 -13.52 -0.53
N ILE A 68 14.70 -13.40 -1.77
CA ILE A 68 13.89 -13.70 -2.96
C ILE A 68 13.49 -15.18 -2.97
N THR A 69 14.43 -16.06 -2.70
CA THR A 69 14.18 -17.51 -2.59
C THR A 69 13.15 -17.81 -1.50
N ASN A 70 13.28 -17.16 -0.33
CA ASN A 70 12.35 -17.33 0.77
C ASN A 70 10.92 -16.88 0.37
N ALA A 71 10.80 -15.79 -0.38
CA ALA A 71 9.50 -15.34 -0.88
C ALA A 71 8.86 -16.35 -1.83
N LYS A 72 9.65 -16.92 -2.74
CA LYS A 72 9.19 -17.98 -3.64
C LYS A 72 8.73 -19.22 -2.88
N MET A 73 9.48 -19.62 -1.87
CA MET A 73 9.14 -20.78 -1.03
C MET A 73 7.86 -20.54 -0.25
N PHE A 74 7.68 -19.34 0.29
CA PHE A 74 6.45 -18.96 0.99
C PHE A 74 5.23 -19.08 0.08
N VAL A 75 5.29 -18.49 -1.11
CA VAL A 75 4.19 -18.57 -2.08
C VAL A 75 3.92 -20.01 -2.52
N GLY A 76 4.97 -20.78 -2.76
CA GLY A 76 4.84 -22.20 -3.10
C GLY A 76 4.16 -23.01 -2.01
N LEU A 77 4.50 -22.76 -0.73
CA LEU A 77 3.87 -23.40 0.41
C LEU A 77 2.37 -23.07 0.49
N GLN A 78 2.00 -21.80 0.29
CA GLN A 78 0.60 -21.40 0.29
C GLN A 78 -0.18 -22.08 -0.85
N LYS A 79 0.47 -22.30 -1.99
CA LYS A 79 -0.13 -23.03 -3.12
C LYS A 79 -0.44 -24.49 -2.75
N GLU A 80 0.45 -25.14 -2.03
CA GLU A 80 0.25 -26.53 -1.59
C GLU A 80 -0.79 -26.64 -0.47
N VAL A 81 -0.74 -25.75 0.52
CA VAL A 81 -1.56 -25.86 1.73
C VAL A 81 -2.96 -25.26 1.52
N HIS A 82 -3.07 -24.15 0.80
CA HIS A 82 -4.30 -23.35 0.69
C HIS A 82 -4.75 -23.11 -0.75
N GLN A 83 -4.19 -23.81 -1.73
CA GLN A 83 -4.47 -23.63 -3.16
C GLN A 83 -4.09 -22.23 -3.68
N GLY A 84 -3.12 -21.60 -3.04
CA GLY A 84 -2.56 -20.34 -3.46
C GLY A 84 -3.22 -19.11 -2.90
N MET A 85 -2.49 -18.01 -2.96
CA MET A 85 -2.97 -16.68 -2.60
C MET A 85 -3.74 -16.10 -3.79
N VAL A 86 -4.99 -15.69 -3.57
CA VAL A 86 -5.88 -15.25 -4.65
C VAL A 86 -6.08 -13.74 -4.61
N LYS A 87 -6.20 -13.15 -3.42
CA LYS A 87 -6.55 -11.75 -3.26
C LYS A 87 -5.96 -11.18 -1.98
N VAL A 88 -5.57 -9.92 -2.02
CA VAL A 88 -5.12 -9.15 -0.86
C VAL A 88 -5.97 -7.90 -0.75
N ASP A 89 -6.49 -7.64 0.44
CA ASP A 89 -7.23 -6.43 0.76
C ASP A 89 -6.75 -5.84 2.08
N VAL A 90 -6.86 -4.53 2.23
CA VAL A 90 -6.58 -3.85 3.49
C VAL A 90 -7.77 -4.04 4.43
N ALA A 91 -7.55 -4.66 5.58
CA ALA A 91 -8.57 -4.78 6.62
C ALA A 91 -8.65 -3.50 7.46
N LYS A 92 -7.51 -3.02 7.90
CA LYS A 92 -7.37 -1.75 8.61
C LYS A 92 -5.93 -1.29 8.58
N ALA A 93 -5.72 0.00 8.83
CA ALA A 93 -4.38 0.57 8.92
C ALA A 93 -4.37 1.68 9.98
N SER A 94 -3.26 1.80 10.68
CA SER A 94 -3.00 2.90 11.59
C SER A 94 -1.60 3.45 11.33
N ALA A 95 -1.46 4.77 11.39
CA ALA A 95 -0.19 5.44 11.14
C ALA A 95 0.12 6.42 12.27
N ASP A 96 1.38 6.42 12.68
CA ASP A 96 1.95 7.40 13.60
C ASP A 96 3.07 8.12 12.87
N THR A 97 2.74 9.21 12.20
CA THR A 97 3.69 9.97 11.39
C THR A 97 4.76 10.67 12.21
N ALA A 98 4.45 11.00 13.47
CA ALA A 98 5.43 11.60 14.38
C ALA A 98 6.59 10.64 14.68
N ASN A 99 6.31 9.35 14.73
CA ASN A 99 7.31 8.31 14.97
C ASN A 99 7.71 7.56 13.69
N TYR A 100 7.20 7.98 12.52
CA TYR A 100 7.53 7.41 11.22
C TYR A 100 7.20 5.92 11.10
N VAL A 101 6.11 5.48 11.71
CA VAL A 101 5.70 4.07 11.67
C VAL A 101 4.22 3.94 11.35
N ALA A 102 3.87 2.77 10.85
CA ALA A 102 2.48 2.38 10.63
C ALA A 102 2.35 0.87 10.80
N ASN A 103 1.13 0.43 11.11
CA ASN A 103 0.77 -0.98 11.08
C ASN A 103 -0.39 -1.16 10.12
N VAL A 104 -0.22 -2.03 9.16
CA VAL A 104 -1.25 -2.36 8.17
C VAL A 104 -1.68 -3.80 8.39
N PHE A 105 -2.99 -4.01 8.48
CA PHE A 105 -3.58 -5.34 8.58
C PHE A 105 -4.16 -5.68 7.21
N LEU A 106 -3.64 -6.73 6.60
CA LEU A 106 -4.08 -7.20 5.30
C LEU A 106 -4.85 -8.50 5.47
N ASN A 107 -5.95 -8.64 4.74
CA ASN A 107 -6.64 -9.92 4.58
C ASN A 107 -6.15 -10.59 3.29
N ILE A 108 -5.63 -11.79 3.44
CA ILE A 108 -5.23 -12.62 2.31
C ILE A 108 -6.30 -13.69 2.12
N ALA A 109 -6.90 -13.72 0.93
CA ALA A 109 -7.84 -14.77 0.55
C ALA A 109 -7.10 -15.85 -0.23
N TYR A 110 -7.37 -17.10 0.11
CA TYR A 110 -6.76 -18.26 -0.51
C TYR A 110 -7.74 -19.01 -1.42
N GLY A 111 -7.20 -19.81 -2.32
CA GLY A 111 -7.99 -20.59 -3.28
C GLY A 111 -8.90 -21.65 -2.66
N ASP A 112 -8.62 -22.06 -1.41
CA ASP A 112 -9.44 -23.01 -0.64
C ASP A 112 -10.60 -22.33 0.11
N SER A 113 -10.87 -21.06 -0.18
CA SER A 113 -11.91 -20.23 0.47
C SER A 113 -11.60 -19.85 1.92
N THR A 114 -10.38 -20.08 2.39
CA THR A 114 -9.93 -19.56 3.70
C THR A 114 -9.33 -18.18 3.55
N THR A 115 -9.28 -17.44 4.66
CA THR A 115 -8.67 -16.12 4.74
C THR A 115 -7.74 -16.06 5.93
N GLU A 116 -6.73 -15.20 5.84
CA GLU A 116 -5.77 -14.96 6.91
C GLU A 116 -5.52 -13.46 7.03
N GLU A 117 -5.51 -12.95 8.25
CA GLU A 117 -5.10 -11.58 8.52
C GLU A 117 -3.62 -11.55 8.88
N VAL A 118 -2.86 -10.74 8.17
CA VAL A 118 -1.43 -10.52 8.44
C VAL A 118 -1.18 -9.08 8.81
N VAL A 119 -0.24 -8.86 9.72
CA VAL A 119 0.19 -7.53 10.13
C VAL A 119 1.47 -7.19 9.40
N VAL A 120 1.47 -6.03 8.73
CA VAL A 120 2.64 -5.53 8.02
C VAL A 120 3.10 -4.25 8.71
N PRO A 121 4.19 -4.31 9.51
CA PRO A 121 4.78 -3.10 10.05
C PRO A 121 5.42 -2.29 8.94
N MET A 122 5.21 -0.97 8.97
CA MET A 122 5.71 -0.05 7.97
C MET A 122 6.55 1.05 8.62
N VAL A 123 7.52 1.55 7.89
CA VAL A 123 8.31 2.73 8.28
C VAL A 123 8.22 3.80 7.20
N LEU A 124 8.22 5.05 7.62
CA LEU A 124 8.21 6.20 6.70
C LEU A 124 9.65 6.67 6.50
N VAL A 125 10.14 6.56 5.27
CA VAL A 125 11.51 6.89 4.90
C VAL A 125 11.48 7.87 3.73
N ASP A 126 11.97 9.08 3.95
CA ASP A 126 12.00 10.14 2.93
C ASP A 126 10.64 10.36 2.25
N GLY A 127 9.57 10.33 3.05
CA GLY A 127 8.21 10.53 2.56
C GLY A 127 7.56 9.29 1.94
N ASN A 128 8.23 8.14 1.93
CA ASN A 128 7.72 6.90 1.35
C ASN A 128 7.54 5.83 2.43
N TRP A 129 6.40 5.15 2.38
CA TRP A 129 6.17 3.99 3.25
C TRP A 129 6.88 2.77 2.69
N MET A 130 7.63 2.10 3.56
CA MET A 130 8.31 0.84 3.23
C MET A 130 7.98 -0.20 4.29
N MET A 131 8.01 -1.46 3.91
CA MET A 131 7.88 -2.55 4.89
C MET A 131 9.12 -2.57 5.79
N LYS A 132 8.88 -2.83 7.06
CA LYS A 132 9.95 -2.88 8.06
C LYS A 132 10.73 -4.17 8.00
#